data_2cf87ef1fbe390055d60b27d9b7ac0db
#
_entry.id   2cf87ef1fbe390055d60b27d9b7ac0db
#
_cell.length_a   1.000
_cell.length_b   1.000
_cell.length_c   1.000
_cell.angle_alpha   90.00
_cell.angle_beta   90.00
_cell.angle_gamma   90.00
#
_symmetry.space_group_name_H-M   'P 1'
#
loop_
_entity.id
_entity.type
_entity.pdbx_description
1 polymer ?
#
loop_
_entity_poly.entity_id
_entity_poly.type
_entity_poly.pdbx_seq_one_letter_code
_entity_poly.pdbx_strand_id
1 'polypeptide(L)'
;MPGIRVLIATVPERMGLLRRALASVCAQTMAPNSVVIVCDRGLKPADAMATIDLVLEDPHWLMNQGPSGAANAWNTGIDYIAQHWPDDYLAILDDDDTWDPEHLAGCLSSAAQADWPDLVISGIRAWVDGIEQPREPIRSVRVSDFLVGNPGWQGSNTFIRITTLLRAGCFTPGLASCNDRDLAIRVLSLDGLRSAFTARHTVNWFHERGRACLSSVGSDDKLSGLARFYHLHGWRMTPEHERRFFARAKELFGLPRDLILQHQKELGHAL
;
A
#
# COMPACT_ATOMS: atom_id res chain seq x y z
N MET A 1 -11.99 -20.90 -9.20
CA MET A 1 -11.27 -19.63 -9.39
C MET A 1 -10.98 -19.07 -8.00
N PRO A 2 -9.80 -18.47 -7.77
CA PRO A 2 -9.53 -17.78 -6.51
C PRO A 2 -10.54 -16.66 -6.27
N GLY A 3 -10.94 -16.45 -5.02
CA GLY A 3 -11.76 -15.31 -4.62
C GLY A 3 -10.97 -14.00 -4.55
N ILE A 4 -11.68 -12.90 -4.39
CA ILE A 4 -11.11 -11.55 -4.21
C ILE A 4 -11.45 -11.07 -2.82
N ARG A 5 -10.45 -10.75 -2.02
CA ARG A 5 -10.58 -10.15 -0.69
C ARG A 5 -10.09 -8.71 -0.75
N VAL A 6 -10.90 -7.78 -0.31
CA VAL A 6 -10.49 -6.36 -0.20
C VAL A 6 -10.04 -6.08 1.22
N LEU A 7 -8.92 -5.39 1.38
CA LEU A 7 -8.41 -4.95 2.67
C LEU A 7 -8.26 -3.43 2.68
N ILE A 8 -8.84 -2.80 3.70
CA ILE A 8 -8.72 -1.36 3.96
C ILE A 8 -8.30 -1.17 5.41
N ALA A 9 -7.24 -0.40 5.66
CA ALA A 9 -6.87 0.06 7.00
C ALA A 9 -7.28 1.53 7.16
N THR A 10 -7.77 1.91 8.33
CA THR A 10 -8.26 3.27 8.60
C THR A 10 -8.03 3.71 10.04
N VAL A 11 -8.20 5.01 10.28
CA VAL A 11 -8.05 5.68 11.58
C VAL A 11 -9.24 6.61 11.84
N PRO A 12 -9.50 7.02 13.10
CA PRO A 12 -10.68 7.83 13.45
C PRO A 12 -10.85 9.10 12.62
N GLU A 13 -9.74 9.77 12.31
CA GLU A 13 -9.75 11.07 11.62
C GLU A 13 -10.07 10.96 10.12
N ARG A 14 -10.17 9.74 9.57
CA ARG A 14 -10.28 9.50 8.13
C ARG A 14 -11.62 8.88 7.69
N MET A 15 -12.65 8.90 8.56
CA MET A 15 -13.96 8.29 8.27
C MET A 15 -14.62 8.82 6.98
N GLY A 16 -14.49 10.11 6.68
CA GLY A 16 -15.02 10.67 5.43
C GLY A 16 -14.30 10.14 4.17
N LEU A 17 -13.01 9.89 4.29
CA LEU A 17 -12.19 9.29 3.23
C LEU A 17 -12.54 7.81 3.05
N LEU A 18 -12.62 7.07 4.15
CA LEU A 18 -13.05 5.67 4.14
C LEU A 18 -14.41 5.49 3.46
N ARG A 19 -15.38 6.37 3.72
CA ARG A 19 -16.69 6.34 3.05
C ARG A 19 -16.55 6.41 1.53
N ARG A 20 -15.68 7.31 1.03
CA ARG A 20 -15.40 7.46 -0.41
C ARG A 20 -14.74 6.21 -0.99
N ALA A 21 -13.74 5.67 -0.29
CA ALA A 21 -13.08 4.43 -0.69
C ALA A 21 -14.08 3.26 -0.79
N LEU A 22 -14.88 3.06 0.25
CA LEU A 22 -15.90 2.01 0.30
C LEU A 22 -16.98 2.18 -0.77
N ALA A 23 -17.42 3.39 -1.06
CA ALA A 23 -18.35 3.66 -2.15
C ALA A 23 -17.78 3.18 -3.50
N SER A 24 -16.47 3.32 -3.72
CA SER A 24 -15.81 2.81 -4.93
C SER A 24 -15.71 1.28 -4.97
N VAL A 25 -15.65 0.63 -3.80
CA VAL A 25 -15.72 -0.85 -3.70
C VAL A 25 -17.14 -1.34 -4.00
N CYS A 26 -18.17 -0.67 -3.48
CA CYS A 26 -19.57 -0.98 -3.78
C CYS A 26 -19.90 -0.81 -5.26
N ALA A 27 -19.27 0.15 -5.93
CA ALA A 27 -19.49 0.44 -7.35
C ALA A 27 -18.77 -0.51 -8.31
N GLN A 28 -18.02 -1.51 -7.81
CA GLN A 28 -17.31 -2.45 -8.68
C GLN A 28 -18.27 -3.29 -9.53
N THR A 29 -18.00 -3.41 -10.82
CA THR A 29 -18.76 -4.29 -11.75
C THR A 29 -18.59 -5.77 -11.40
N MET A 30 -17.51 -6.11 -10.72
CA MET A 30 -17.26 -7.41 -10.10
C MET A 30 -17.15 -7.20 -8.59
N ALA A 31 -18.15 -7.60 -7.85
CA ALA A 31 -18.12 -7.51 -6.39
C ALA A 31 -16.99 -8.39 -5.79
N PRO A 32 -16.26 -7.91 -4.78
CA PRO A 32 -15.34 -8.76 -4.04
C PRO A 32 -16.12 -9.84 -3.24
N ASN A 33 -15.46 -10.94 -2.91
CA ASN A 33 -16.06 -12.00 -2.10
C ASN A 33 -16.16 -11.60 -0.62
N SER A 34 -15.31 -10.69 -0.15
CA SER A 34 -15.45 -10.03 1.16
C SER A 34 -14.61 -8.76 1.22
N VAL A 35 -14.97 -7.89 2.17
CA VAL A 35 -14.23 -6.67 2.51
C VAL A 35 -13.84 -6.76 3.99
N VAL A 36 -12.54 -6.61 4.26
CA VAL A 36 -11.98 -6.56 5.61
C VAL A 36 -11.52 -5.13 5.89
N ILE A 37 -12.02 -4.55 6.95
CA ILE A 37 -11.68 -3.18 7.38
C ILE A 37 -10.99 -3.26 8.73
N VAL A 38 -9.78 -2.74 8.81
CA VAL A 38 -9.01 -2.72 10.07
C VAL A 38 -8.97 -1.31 10.61
N CYS A 39 -9.53 -1.15 11.81
CA CYS A 39 -9.53 0.11 12.55
C CYS A 39 -8.28 0.19 13.43
N ASP A 40 -7.53 1.28 13.29
CA ASP A 40 -6.31 1.56 14.08
C ASP A 40 -6.56 2.68 15.10
N ARG A 41 -5.61 2.88 16.02
CA ARG A 41 -5.60 3.95 17.03
C ARG A 41 -6.87 4.03 17.89
N GLY A 42 -7.37 2.85 18.30
CA GLY A 42 -8.50 2.76 19.25
C GLY A 42 -9.86 3.06 18.65
N LEU A 43 -9.98 3.21 17.34
CA LEU A 43 -11.26 3.30 16.65
C LEU A 43 -12.02 1.97 16.79
N LYS A 44 -13.17 2.00 17.48
CA LYS A 44 -14.01 0.82 17.60
C LYS A 44 -14.80 0.60 16.31
N PRO A 45 -14.92 -0.66 15.83
CA PRO A 45 -15.70 -0.96 14.63
C PRO A 45 -17.15 -0.43 14.69
N ALA A 46 -17.81 -0.52 15.85
CA ALA A 46 -19.17 -0.01 16.01
C ALA A 46 -19.27 1.51 15.79
N ASP A 47 -18.28 2.29 16.23
CA ASP A 47 -18.27 3.74 16.04
C ASP A 47 -18.01 4.09 14.56
N ALA A 48 -17.18 3.31 13.87
CA ALA A 48 -16.96 3.45 12.45
C ALA A 48 -18.22 3.11 11.63
N MET A 49 -18.89 2.01 11.95
CA MET A 49 -20.15 1.60 11.29
C MET A 49 -21.25 2.64 11.45
N ALA A 50 -21.38 3.25 12.63
CA ALA A 50 -22.42 4.26 12.88
C ALA A 50 -22.25 5.54 12.03
N THR A 51 -21.04 5.83 11.56
CA THR A 51 -20.74 7.01 10.74
C THR A 51 -20.77 6.73 9.23
N ILE A 52 -20.82 5.46 8.84
CA ILE A 52 -20.74 5.03 7.44
C ILE A 52 -22.02 4.29 7.11
N ASP A 53 -22.93 4.98 6.38
CA ASP A 53 -24.11 4.38 5.79
C ASP A 53 -23.70 3.57 4.55
N LEU A 54 -23.36 2.30 4.77
CA LEU A 54 -22.80 1.43 3.75
C LEU A 54 -23.80 0.40 3.27
N VAL A 55 -23.85 0.26 1.96
CA VAL A 55 -24.57 -0.80 1.23
C VAL A 55 -23.63 -2.00 0.98
N LEU A 56 -22.71 -2.30 1.90
CA LEU A 56 -21.91 -3.52 1.85
C LEU A 56 -22.59 -4.59 2.70
N GLU A 57 -22.87 -5.72 2.10
CA GLU A 57 -23.32 -6.89 2.83
C GLU A 57 -22.15 -7.42 3.68
N ASP A 58 -22.28 -7.33 5.02
CA ASP A 58 -21.47 -7.96 6.05
C ASP A 58 -19.93 -7.78 5.90
N PRO A 59 -19.37 -6.54 5.95
CA PRO A 59 -17.94 -6.34 5.99
C PRO A 59 -17.35 -6.84 7.33
N HIS A 60 -16.16 -7.44 7.25
CA HIS A 60 -15.44 -7.85 8.46
C HIS A 60 -14.72 -6.66 9.08
N TRP A 61 -15.19 -6.19 10.23
CA TRP A 61 -14.57 -5.11 10.99
C TRP A 61 -13.62 -5.66 12.05
N LEU A 62 -12.35 -5.27 11.99
CA LEU A 62 -11.31 -5.68 12.90
C LEU A 62 -10.69 -4.49 13.62
N MET A 63 -10.18 -4.72 14.82
CA MET A 63 -9.27 -3.78 15.48
C MET A 63 -7.82 -4.21 15.19
N ASN A 64 -6.93 -3.22 14.98
CA ASN A 64 -5.50 -3.51 14.90
C ASN A 64 -5.05 -4.25 16.16
N GLN A 65 -4.39 -5.39 15.97
CA GLN A 65 -3.91 -6.26 17.05
C GLN A 65 -2.48 -5.93 17.50
N GLY A 66 -1.75 -5.15 16.69
CA GLY A 66 -0.36 -4.74 16.96
C GLY A 66 -0.26 -3.30 17.48
N PRO A 67 0.97 -2.80 17.63
CA PRO A 67 1.21 -1.38 17.83
C PRO A 67 0.56 -0.53 16.75
N SER A 68 0.12 0.68 17.10
CA SER A 68 -0.51 1.59 16.12
C SER A 68 0.41 1.86 14.94
N GLY A 69 -0.18 1.92 13.74
CA GLY A 69 0.50 2.22 12.48
C GLY A 69 0.01 1.38 11.32
N ALA A 70 0.11 1.94 10.12
CA ALA A 70 -0.43 1.36 8.89
C ALA A 70 0.05 -0.08 8.63
N ALA A 71 1.35 -0.36 8.79
CA ALA A 71 1.92 -1.70 8.59
C ALA A 71 1.26 -2.75 9.48
N ASN A 72 1.05 -2.44 10.77
CA ASN A 72 0.42 -3.38 11.71
C ASN A 72 -1.07 -3.54 11.45
N ALA A 73 -1.76 -2.47 11.05
CA ALA A 73 -3.17 -2.55 10.67
C ALA A 73 -3.34 -3.43 9.42
N TRP A 74 -2.54 -3.25 8.37
CA TRP A 74 -2.56 -4.14 7.20
C TRP A 74 -2.23 -5.58 7.57
N ASN A 75 -1.20 -5.82 8.39
CA ASN A 75 -0.83 -7.17 8.82
C ASN A 75 -1.96 -7.85 9.60
N THR A 76 -2.66 -7.13 10.49
CA THR A 76 -3.86 -7.66 11.19
C THR A 76 -4.91 -8.15 10.18
N GLY A 77 -5.18 -7.38 9.13
CA GLY A 77 -6.12 -7.79 8.09
C GLY A 77 -5.61 -8.96 7.24
N ILE A 78 -4.33 -8.95 6.88
CA ILE A 78 -3.69 -10.03 6.13
C ILE A 78 -3.73 -11.34 6.92
N ASP A 79 -3.41 -11.32 8.21
CA ASP A 79 -3.44 -12.50 9.09
C ASP A 79 -4.86 -13.07 9.18
N TYR A 80 -5.87 -12.22 9.35
CA TYR A 80 -7.26 -12.64 9.35
C TYR A 80 -7.65 -13.29 8.02
N ILE A 81 -7.33 -12.66 6.89
CA ILE A 81 -7.66 -13.15 5.55
C ILE A 81 -6.92 -14.47 5.27
N ALA A 82 -5.65 -14.57 5.66
CA ALA A 82 -4.84 -15.77 5.48
C ALA A 82 -5.39 -16.99 6.26
N GLN A 83 -5.96 -16.75 7.44
CA GLN A 83 -6.58 -17.83 8.23
C GLN A 83 -7.88 -18.36 7.62
N HIS A 84 -8.62 -17.54 6.87
CA HIS A 84 -9.94 -17.89 6.35
C HIS A 84 -9.92 -18.25 4.87
N TRP A 85 -9.04 -17.60 4.07
CA TRP A 85 -9.01 -17.70 2.59
C TRP A 85 -7.58 -17.66 2.04
N PRO A 86 -6.69 -18.59 2.41
CA PRO A 86 -5.25 -18.52 2.08
C PRO A 86 -4.92 -18.54 0.59
N ASP A 87 -5.79 -19.12 -0.23
CA ASP A 87 -5.56 -19.34 -1.66
C ASP A 87 -6.11 -18.22 -2.56
N ASP A 88 -6.75 -17.20 -1.95
CA ASP A 88 -7.38 -16.11 -2.68
C ASP A 88 -6.40 -14.98 -3.03
N TYR A 89 -6.87 -14.03 -3.83
CA TYR A 89 -6.19 -12.76 -4.06
C TYR A 89 -6.63 -11.71 -3.04
N LEU A 90 -5.67 -10.92 -2.60
CA LEU A 90 -5.88 -9.72 -1.83
C LEU A 90 -5.78 -8.51 -2.74
N ALA A 91 -6.80 -7.64 -2.72
CA ALA A 91 -6.78 -6.30 -3.27
C ALA A 91 -6.70 -5.30 -2.11
N ILE A 92 -5.63 -4.51 -2.04
CA ILE A 92 -5.44 -3.50 -1.01
C ILE A 92 -5.99 -2.17 -1.52
N LEU A 93 -6.72 -1.45 -0.68
CA LEU A 93 -7.17 -0.09 -0.95
C LEU A 93 -6.85 0.80 0.25
N ASP A 94 -6.11 1.88 0.03
CA ASP A 94 -5.91 2.91 1.04
C ASP A 94 -7.21 3.70 1.24
N ASP A 95 -7.52 4.07 2.47
CA ASP A 95 -8.80 4.70 2.83
C ASP A 95 -9.01 6.10 2.24
N ASP A 96 -7.99 6.68 1.59
CA ASP A 96 -8.05 7.96 0.89
C ASP A 96 -8.02 7.87 -0.65
N ASP A 97 -7.95 6.67 -1.19
CA ASP A 97 -7.99 6.40 -2.62
C ASP A 97 -9.36 5.87 -3.08
N THR A 98 -9.53 5.71 -4.39
CA THR A 98 -10.72 5.07 -4.96
C THR A 98 -10.36 4.21 -6.18
N TRP A 99 -11.22 3.27 -6.49
CA TRP A 99 -11.15 2.47 -7.71
C TRP A 99 -12.20 2.89 -8.75
N ASP A 100 -11.83 2.79 -10.03
CA ASP A 100 -12.80 2.81 -11.11
C ASP A 100 -13.67 1.53 -11.08
N PRO A 101 -14.91 1.54 -11.61
CA PRO A 101 -15.82 0.41 -11.51
C PRO A 101 -15.28 -0.92 -12.05
N GLU A 102 -14.37 -0.90 -13.01
CA GLU A 102 -13.79 -2.09 -13.64
C GLU A 102 -12.48 -2.55 -13.01
N HIS A 103 -12.05 -1.99 -11.87
CA HIS A 103 -10.74 -2.30 -11.28
C HIS A 103 -10.58 -3.78 -10.95
N LEU A 104 -11.46 -4.34 -10.14
CA LEU A 104 -11.37 -5.76 -9.72
C LEU A 104 -11.58 -6.71 -10.90
N ALA A 105 -12.52 -6.41 -11.79
CA ALA A 105 -12.74 -7.19 -13.01
C ALA A 105 -11.50 -7.19 -13.92
N GLY A 106 -10.85 -6.03 -14.08
CA GLY A 106 -9.62 -5.88 -14.85
C GLY A 106 -8.44 -6.64 -14.26
N CYS A 107 -8.26 -6.58 -12.93
CA CYS A 107 -7.22 -7.33 -12.23
C CYS A 107 -7.43 -8.85 -12.39
N LEU A 108 -8.65 -9.33 -12.18
CA LEU A 108 -8.96 -10.77 -12.32
C LEU A 108 -8.80 -11.25 -13.76
N SER A 109 -9.25 -10.46 -14.73
CA SER A 109 -9.06 -10.77 -16.17
C SER A 109 -7.57 -10.86 -16.52
N SER A 110 -6.76 -9.91 -16.06
CA SER A 110 -5.31 -9.95 -16.26
C SER A 110 -4.65 -11.15 -15.57
N ALA A 111 -5.14 -11.52 -14.38
CA ALA A 111 -4.68 -12.72 -13.70
C ALA A 111 -5.00 -13.99 -14.48
N ALA A 112 -6.22 -14.12 -14.99
CA ALA A 112 -6.63 -15.28 -15.78
C ALA A 112 -5.84 -15.40 -17.10
N GLN A 113 -5.60 -14.29 -17.79
CA GLN A 113 -4.82 -14.25 -19.05
C GLN A 113 -3.35 -14.61 -18.83
N ALA A 114 -2.79 -14.31 -17.65
CA ALA A 114 -1.41 -14.62 -17.28
C ALA A 114 -1.25 -15.96 -16.52
N ASP A 115 -2.26 -16.82 -16.60
CA ASP A 115 -2.29 -18.11 -15.89
C ASP A 115 -2.08 -17.96 -14.37
N TRP A 116 -2.85 -17.09 -13.75
CA TRP A 116 -2.95 -16.90 -12.30
C TRP A 116 -1.61 -16.57 -11.61
N PRO A 117 -0.96 -15.45 -11.95
CA PRO A 117 0.33 -15.05 -11.38
C PRO A 117 0.22 -14.75 -9.89
N ASP A 118 1.38 -14.58 -9.24
CA ASP A 118 1.47 -14.20 -7.83
C ASP A 118 1.00 -12.77 -7.56
N LEU A 119 1.16 -11.88 -8.56
CA LEU A 119 0.92 -10.44 -8.44
C LEU A 119 0.34 -9.88 -9.73
N VAL A 120 -0.68 -9.03 -9.60
CA VAL A 120 -1.15 -8.14 -10.68
C VAL A 120 -1.05 -6.69 -10.20
N ILE A 121 -0.49 -5.81 -11.02
CA ILE A 121 -0.40 -4.38 -10.73
C ILE A 121 -1.22 -3.61 -11.76
N SER A 122 -2.14 -2.76 -11.28
CA SER A 122 -2.88 -1.84 -12.15
C SER A 122 -2.18 -0.47 -12.25
N GLY A 123 -2.61 0.37 -13.16
CA GLY A 123 -2.13 1.76 -13.26
C GLY A 123 -2.84 2.68 -12.27
N ILE A 124 -2.12 3.72 -11.85
CA ILE A 124 -2.62 4.77 -10.94
C ILE A 124 -2.79 6.07 -11.72
N ARG A 125 -3.96 6.66 -11.60
CA ARG A 125 -4.25 8.04 -11.98
C ARG A 125 -3.99 8.93 -10.77
N ALA A 126 -3.04 9.87 -10.90
CA ALA A 126 -2.65 10.74 -9.79
C ALA A 126 -3.41 12.07 -9.86
N TRP A 127 -4.07 12.45 -8.79
CA TRP A 127 -4.78 13.71 -8.63
C TRP A 127 -4.07 14.58 -7.59
N VAL A 128 -3.56 15.72 -8.00
CA VAL A 128 -2.93 16.71 -7.09
C VAL A 128 -3.80 17.94 -7.05
N ASP A 129 -4.35 18.26 -5.89
CA ASP A 129 -5.30 19.38 -5.69
C ASP A 129 -6.47 19.35 -6.70
N GLY A 130 -7.01 18.17 -7.00
CA GLY A 130 -8.10 17.96 -7.95
C GLY A 130 -7.70 17.99 -9.43
N ILE A 131 -6.42 18.13 -9.75
CA ILE A 131 -5.92 18.16 -11.13
C ILE A 131 -5.20 16.83 -11.42
N GLU A 132 -5.65 16.15 -12.48
CA GLU A 132 -4.99 14.91 -12.94
C GLU A 132 -3.57 15.22 -13.45
N GLN A 133 -2.61 14.44 -12.94
CA GLN A 133 -1.22 14.54 -13.39
C GLN A 133 -0.95 13.50 -14.47
N PRO A 134 -0.35 13.87 -15.60
CA PRO A 134 0.01 12.94 -16.66
C PRO A 134 0.93 11.84 -16.14
N ARG A 135 0.55 10.59 -16.37
CA ARG A 135 1.33 9.42 -15.95
C ARG A 135 1.03 8.24 -16.88
N GLU A 136 2.07 7.52 -17.27
CA GLU A 136 1.89 6.27 -17.99
C GLU A 136 1.55 5.13 -17.02
N PRO A 137 0.69 4.19 -17.43
CA PRO A 137 0.40 3.02 -16.62
C PRO A 137 1.64 2.13 -16.52
N ILE A 138 1.89 1.62 -15.32
CA ILE A 138 3.02 0.72 -15.07
C ILE A 138 2.88 -0.58 -15.87
N ARG A 139 4.00 -1.03 -16.50
CA ARG A 139 4.03 -2.23 -17.35
C ARG A 139 5.13 -3.22 -16.95
N SER A 140 6.04 -2.79 -16.11
CA SER A 140 7.12 -3.62 -15.56
C SER A 140 7.68 -2.97 -14.30
N VAL A 141 8.23 -3.78 -13.40
CA VAL A 141 8.92 -3.32 -12.19
C VAL A 141 10.13 -4.19 -11.91
N ARG A 142 11.17 -3.59 -11.34
CA ARG A 142 12.38 -4.26 -10.86
C ARG A 142 12.70 -3.80 -9.45
N VAL A 143 13.40 -4.60 -8.69
CA VAL A 143 13.88 -4.25 -7.35
C VAL A 143 14.61 -2.90 -7.36
N SER A 144 15.47 -2.65 -8.35
CA SER A 144 16.24 -1.41 -8.48
C SER A 144 15.39 -0.15 -8.58
N ASP A 145 14.17 -0.26 -9.14
CA ASP A 145 13.28 0.89 -9.34
C ASP A 145 12.79 1.45 -7.99
N PHE A 146 12.69 0.60 -6.97
CA PHE A 146 12.23 0.95 -5.62
C PHE A 146 13.34 1.45 -4.70
N LEU A 147 14.61 1.27 -5.05
CA LEU A 147 15.73 1.72 -4.22
C LEU A 147 15.82 3.25 -4.12
N VAL A 148 15.40 3.96 -5.16
CA VAL A 148 15.44 5.43 -5.20
C VAL A 148 14.07 6.06 -4.91
N GLY A 149 13.00 5.51 -5.45
CA GLY A 149 11.64 6.05 -5.34
C GLY A 149 10.59 4.97 -5.51
N ASN A 150 9.34 5.35 -5.73
CA ASN A 150 8.27 4.43 -6.09
C ASN A 150 7.90 4.67 -7.57
N PRO A 151 8.08 3.67 -8.46
CA PRO A 151 7.77 3.83 -9.88
C PRO A 151 6.27 3.81 -10.18
N GLY A 152 5.42 3.48 -9.19
CA GLY A 152 3.97 3.46 -9.37
C GLY A 152 3.27 2.20 -8.87
N TRP A 153 3.89 1.44 -8.00
CA TRP A 153 3.23 0.35 -7.27
C TRP A 153 3.07 0.75 -5.80
N GLN A 154 1.81 0.92 -5.39
CA GLN A 154 1.36 1.33 -4.04
C GLN A 154 0.34 0.32 -3.52
N GLY A 155 -0.14 0.50 -2.29
CA GLY A 155 -1.20 -0.33 -1.71
C GLY A 155 -2.39 -0.45 -2.65
N SER A 156 -2.98 0.68 -3.02
CA SER A 156 -4.27 0.75 -3.73
C SER A 156 -4.29 0.12 -5.13
N ASN A 157 -3.14 -0.14 -5.76
CA ASN A 157 -3.07 -0.85 -7.04
C ASN A 157 -2.45 -2.24 -6.95
N THR A 158 -2.40 -2.79 -5.75
CA THR A 158 -1.90 -4.14 -5.45
C THR A 158 -3.02 -5.16 -5.50
N PHE A 159 -2.87 -6.16 -6.37
CA PHE A 159 -3.71 -7.36 -6.43
C PHE A 159 -2.78 -8.57 -6.36
N ILE A 160 -2.68 -9.23 -5.20
CA ILE A 160 -1.61 -10.17 -4.89
C ILE A 160 -2.16 -11.43 -4.21
N ARG A 161 -1.57 -12.59 -4.50
CA ARG A 161 -1.91 -13.81 -3.74
C ARG A 161 -1.53 -13.64 -2.28
N ILE A 162 -2.41 -14.08 -1.39
CA ILE A 162 -2.18 -14.06 0.06
C ILE A 162 -0.92 -14.86 0.39
N THR A 163 -0.74 -16.03 -0.21
CA THR A 163 0.47 -16.86 -0.05
C THR A 163 1.76 -16.13 -0.43
N THR A 164 1.72 -15.24 -1.42
CA THR A 164 2.87 -14.43 -1.84
C THR A 164 3.21 -13.36 -0.81
N LEU A 165 2.20 -12.69 -0.22
CA LEU A 165 2.42 -11.75 0.89
C LEU A 165 3.05 -12.44 2.09
N LEU A 166 2.55 -13.62 2.48
CA LEU A 166 3.11 -14.41 3.58
C LEU A 166 4.56 -14.81 3.31
N ARG A 167 4.88 -15.27 2.10
CA ARG A 167 6.26 -15.59 1.69
C ARG A 167 7.19 -14.37 1.74
N ALA A 168 6.68 -13.19 1.42
CA ALA A 168 7.43 -11.93 1.50
C ALA A 168 7.57 -11.39 2.93
N GLY A 169 6.88 -11.98 3.93
CA GLY A 169 6.87 -11.54 5.32
C GLY A 169 5.97 -10.34 5.60
N CYS A 170 4.91 -10.14 4.81
CA CYS A 170 3.90 -9.08 4.95
C CYS A 170 4.50 -7.66 5.02
N PHE A 171 3.87 -6.69 5.65
CA PHE A 171 4.44 -5.35 5.84
C PHE A 171 5.41 -5.33 7.02
N THR A 172 6.49 -4.56 6.93
CA THR A 172 7.49 -4.46 7.99
C THR A 172 6.97 -3.61 9.15
N PRO A 173 6.75 -4.20 10.36
CA PRO A 173 6.27 -3.44 11.51
C PRO A 173 7.20 -2.29 11.89
N GLY A 174 6.62 -1.14 12.30
CA GLY A 174 7.38 0.04 12.72
C GLY A 174 8.05 0.81 11.57
N LEU A 175 7.80 0.49 10.32
CA LEU A 175 8.18 1.31 9.18
C LEU A 175 7.13 2.42 9.00
N ALA A 176 7.45 3.63 9.46
CA ALA A 176 6.49 4.74 9.50
C ALA A 176 6.10 5.24 8.09
N SER A 177 7.00 5.12 7.11
CA SER A 177 6.72 5.39 5.69
C SER A 177 7.59 4.50 4.80
N CYS A 178 7.41 4.55 3.47
CA CYS A 178 8.07 3.69 2.50
C CYS A 178 7.62 2.20 2.55
N ASN A 179 6.48 1.92 3.16
CA ASN A 179 5.93 0.55 3.28
C ASN A 179 5.80 -0.15 1.93
N ASP A 180 5.23 0.53 0.92
CA ASP A 180 5.04 -0.04 -0.43
C ASP A 180 6.38 -0.38 -1.09
N ARG A 181 7.40 0.49 -0.92
CA ARG A 181 8.73 0.26 -1.49
C ARG A 181 9.43 -0.92 -0.86
N ASP A 182 9.34 -1.03 0.47
CA ASP A 182 9.90 -2.14 1.23
C ASP A 182 9.23 -3.46 0.85
N LEU A 183 7.91 -3.49 0.85
CA LEU A 183 7.14 -4.67 0.44
C LEU A 183 7.46 -5.07 -1.01
N ALA A 184 7.49 -4.09 -1.93
CA ALA A 184 7.80 -4.33 -3.34
C ALA A 184 9.18 -4.97 -3.53
N ILE A 185 10.22 -4.47 -2.83
CA ILE A 185 11.57 -5.05 -2.89
C ILE A 185 11.54 -6.51 -2.41
N ARG A 186 10.85 -6.82 -1.30
CA ARG A 186 10.79 -8.17 -0.75
C ARG A 186 9.98 -9.11 -1.64
N VAL A 187 8.84 -8.69 -2.15
CA VAL A 187 8.02 -9.48 -3.09
C VAL A 187 8.79 -9.75 -4.37
N LEU A 188 9.38 -8.70 -5.00
CA LEU A 188 10.14 -8.86 -6.24
C LEU A 188 11.44 -9.65 -6.09
N SER A 189 11.90 -9.88 -4.85
CA SER A 189 13.06 -10.73 -4.55
C SER A 189 12.69 -12.20 -4.32
N LEU A 190 11.41 -12.56 -4.40
CA LEU A 190 10.99 -13.96 -4.27
C LEU A 190 11.36 -14.77 -5.51
N ASP A 191 11.96 -15.92 -5.29
CA ASP A 191 12.26 -16.86 -6.39
C ASP A 191 10.99 -17.35 -7.06
N GLY A 192 11.00 -17.35 -8.39
CA GLY A 192 9.90 -17.81 -9.20
C GLY A 192 8.68 -16.88 -9.23
N LEU A 193 8.78 -15.65 -8.72
CA LEU A 193 7.68 -14.69 -8.74
C LEU A 193 7.17 -14.46 -10.17
N ARG A 194 5.87 -14.62 -10.37
CA ARG A 194 5.17 -14.29 -11.61
C ARG A 194 4.30 -13.06 -11.40
N SER A 195 4.43 -12.07 -12.27
CA SER A 195 3.65 -10.84 -12.22
C SER A 195 2.97 -10.51 -13.54
N ALA A 196 1.81 -9.85 -13.46
CA ALA A 196 1.10 -9.31 -14.61
C ALA A 196 0.73 -7.84 -14.36
N PHE A 197 0.34 -7.15 -15.42
CA PHE A 197 0.00 -5.73 -15.39
C PHE A 197 -1.29 -5.51 -16.17
N THR A 198 -2.23 -4.75 -15.61
CA THR A 198 -3.46 -4.42 -16.35
C THR A 198 -3.20 -3.43 -17.49
N ALA A 199 -2.10 -2.68 -17.41
CA ALA A 199 -1.74 -1.58 -18.30
C ALA A 199 -2.85 -0.51 -18.47
N ARG A 200 -3.75 -0.39 -17.50
CA ARG A 200 -4.88 0.55 -17.45
C ARG A 200 -4.86 1.31 -16.13
N HIS A 201 -5.17 2.60 -16.16
CA HIS A 201 -5.39 3.39 -14.95
C HIS A 201 -6.79 3.08 -14.41
N THR A 202 -6.85 2.39 -13.29
CA THR A 202 -8.10 2.02 -12.61
C THR A 202 -8.10 2.36 -11.12
N VAL A 203 -7.01 2.99 -10.64
CA VAL A 203 -6.88 3.50 -9.27
C VAL A 203 -6.74 5.01 -9.33
N ASN A 204 -7.49 5.72 -8.49
CA ASN A 204 -7.39 7.15 -8.31
C ASN A 204 -6.67 7.44 -6.99
N TRP A 205 -5.44 7.90 -7.07
CA TRP A 205 -4.62 8.35 -5.94
C TRP A 205 -4.76 9.86 -5.76
N PHE A 206 -5.16 10.29 -4.56
CA PHE A 206 -5.44 11.69 -4.27
C PHE A 206 -4.38 12.27 -3.34
N HIS A 207 -3.77 13.37 -3.78
CA HIS A 207 -2.86 14.18 -2.99
C HIS A 207 -3.38 15.60 -2.87
N GLU A 208 -3.68 16.03 -1.65
CA GLU A 208 -4.11 17.39 -1.33
C GLU A 208 -3.01 18.08 -0.53
N ARG A 209 -2.54 19.22 -1.02
CA ARG A 209 -1.51 20.01 -0.31
C ARG A 209 -2.07 20.49 1.03
N GLY A 210 -1.28 20.29 2.09
CA GLY A 210 -1.69 20.65 3.45
C GLY A 210 -2.45 19.58 4.22
N ARG A 211 -2.90 18.50 3.57
CA ARG A 211 -3.40 17.33 4.28
C ARG A 211 -2.24 16.53 4.86
N ALA A 212 -2.30 16.25 6.17
CA ALA A 212 -1.30 15.40 6.83
C ALA A 212 -1.31 13.99 6.24
N CYS A 213 -0.16 13.52 5.80
CA CYS A 213 0.05 12.14 5.33
C CYS A 213 1.44 11.64 5.76
N LEU A 214 1.66 10.33 5.71
CA LEU A 214 2.94 9.69 6.07
C LEU A 214 4.13 10.17 5.20
N SER A 215 3.86 10.86 4.11
CA SER A 215 4.85 11.41 3.18
C SER A 215 4.93 12.94 3.22
N SER A 216 4.42 13.58 4.27
CA SER A 216 4.48 15.06 4.42
C SER A 216 5.93 15.56 4.47
N VAL A 217 6.15 16.73 3.88
CA VAL A 217 7.48 17.37 3.86
C VAL A 217 7.96 17.65 5.29
N GLY A 218 9.18 17.24 5.62
CA GLY A 218 9.81 17.47 6.93
C GLY A 218 9.19 16.71 8.10
N SER A 219 8.28 15.76 7.87
CA SER A 219 7.67 15.00 8.97
C SER A 219 8.64 13.98 9.58
N ASP A 220 8.48 13.74 10.90
CA ASP A 220 9.23 12.72 11.63
C ASP A 220 8.97 11.31 11.07
N ASP A 221 7.72 11.02 10.67
CA ASP A 221 7.35 9.75 10.02
C ASP A 221 8.13 9.54 8.73
N LYS A 222 8.31 10.62 7.93
CA LYS A 222 9.08 10.53 6.69
C LYS A 222 10.56 10.34 6.95
N LEU A 223 11.13 11.05 7.93
CA LEU A 223 12.53 10.91 8.33
C LEU A 223 12.78 9.48 8.84
N SER A 224 11.98 9.01 9.79
CA SER A 224 12.08 7.68 10.37
C SER A 224 11.92 6.60 9.30
N GLY A 225 10.93 6.74 8.42
CA GLY A 225 10.70 5.81 7.32
C GLY A 225 11.87 5.74 6.34
N LEU A 226 12.45 6.87 5.93
CA LEU A 226 13.62 6.90 5.04
C LEU A 226 14.87 6.33 5.70
N ALA A 227 15.11 6.64 6.98
CA ALA A 227 16.25 6.13 7.73
C ALA A 227 16.16 4.59 7.89
N ARG A 228 14.98 4.08 8.27
CA ARG A 228 14.76 2.65 8.40
C ARG A 228 14.78 1.93 7.05
N PHE A 229 14.21 2.52 6.02
CA PHE A 229 14.30 1.99 4.65
C PHE A 229 15.75 1.88 4.18
N TYR A 230 16.58 2.91 4.44
CA TYR A 230 18.00 2.87 4.10
C TYR A 230 18.75 1.82 4.94
N HIS A 231 18.42 1.63 6.21
CA HIS A 231 18.95 0.56 7.04
C HIS A 231 18.65 -0.83 6.44
N LEU A 232 17.40 -1.05 6.00
CA LEU A 232 16.95 -2.35 5.45
C LEU A 232 17.52 -2.64 4.05
N HIS A 233 17.65 -1.62 3.21
CA HIS A 233 17.93 -1.81 1.77
C HIS A 233 19.16 -1.07 1.25
N GLY A 234 19.85 -0.27 2.06
CA GLY A 234 21.03 0.49 1.65
C GLY A 234 22.14 -0.40 1.07
N TRP A 235 22.32 -1.59 1.62
CA TRP A 235 23.30 -2.58 1.12
C TRP A 235 23.03 -3.09 -0.30
N ARG A 236 21.80 -2.92 -0.81
CA ARG A 236 21.41 -3.24 -2.20
C ARG A 236 21.72 -2.09 -3.17
N MET A 237 22.03 -0.90 -2.64
CA MET A 237 22.21 0.30 -3.45
C MET A 237 23.62 0.35 -4.06
N THR A 238 23.69 0.66 -5.34
CA THR A 238 24.94 1.12 -5.96
C THR A 238 25.23 2.56 -5.49
N PRO A 239 26.47 3.08 -5.64
CA PRO A 239 26.77 4.49 -5.33
C PRO A 239 25.83 5.49 -6.06
N GLU A 240 25.39 5.14 -7.26
CA GLU A 240 24.43 5.94 -8.04
C GLU A 240 23.03 5.93 -7.42
N HIS A 241 22.53 4.73 -7.00
CA HIS A 241 21.25 4.62 -6.30
C HIS A 241 21.27 5.42 -5.00
N GLU A 242 22.35 5.32 -4.22
CA GLU A 242 22.51 6.04 -2.96
C GLU A 242 22.48 7.56 -3.16
N ARG A 243 23.26 8.07 -4.13
CA ARG A 243 23.27 9.49 -4.47
C ARG A 243 21.86 9.98 -4.83
N ARG A 244 21.16 9.27 -5.70
CA ARG A 244 19.80 9.62 -6.13
C ARG A 244 18.78 9.49 -5.00
N PHE A 245 18.91 8.52 -4.11
CA PHE A 245 18.04 8.35 -2.94
C PHE A 245 18.11 9.58 -2.03
N PHE A 246 19.32 10.01 -1.65
CA PHE A 246 19.49 11.17 -0.79
C PHE A 246 19.15 12.50 -1.49
N ALA A 247 19.47 12.64 -2.78
CA ALA A 247 19.07 13.80 -3.57
C ALA A 247 17.54 13.95 -3.59
N ARG A 248 16.81 12.86 -3.87
CA ARG A 248 15.35 12.82 -3.86
C ARG A 248 14.77 13.12 -2.47
N ALA A 249 15.37 12.59 -1.40
CA ALA A 249 14.93 12.86 -0.03
C ALA A 249 15.03 14.35 0.32
N LYS A 250 16.12 15.00 -0.07
CA LYS A 250 16.31 16.43 0.12
C LYS A 250 15.34 17.27 -0.73
N GLU A 251 15.20 16.94 -2.01
CA GLU A 251 14.37 17.68 -2.97
C GLU A 251 12.89 17.63 -2.62
N LEU A 252 12.35 16.41 -2.38
CA LEU A 252 10.91 16.23 -2.17
C LEU A 252 10.45 16.42 -0.72
N PHE A 253 11.32 16.15 0.24
CA PHE A 253 10.93 16.11 1.65
C PHE A 253 11.75 17.05 2.53
N GLY A 254 12.72 17.79 1.97
CA GLY A 254 13.59 18.68 2.75
C GLY A 254 14.55 17.96 3.72
N LEU A 255 14.76 16.66 3.55
CA LEU A 255 15.52 15.80 4.47
C LEU A 255 16.95 15.54 3.92
N PRO A 256 17.99 16.22 4.46
CA PRO A 256 19.35 16.05 4.00
C PRO A 256 19.93 14.69 4.42
N ARG A 257 20.96 14.24 3.68
CA ARG A 257 21.64 12.94 3.92
C ARG A 257 22.08 12.75 5.37
N ASP A 258 22.75 13.76 5.93
CA ASP A 258 23.35 13.65 7.26
C ASP A 258 22.29 13.41 8.34
N LEU A 259 21.13 14.08 8.22
CA LEU A 259 20.01 13.88 9.14
C LEU A 259 19.47 12.44 9.06
N ILE A 260 19.29 11.91 7.85
CA ILE A 260 18.81 10.54 7.65
C ILE A 260 19.81 9.52 8.22
N LEU A 261 21.11 9.71 7.99
CA LEU A 261 22.16 8.81 8.50
C LEU A 261 22.31 8.89 10.02
N GLN A 262 22.15 10.09 10.60
CA GLN A 262 22.13 10.24 12.06
C GLN A 262 20.95 9.45 12.65
N HIS A 263 19.75 9.65 12.13
CA HIS A 263 18.55 8.95 12.61
C HIS A 263 18.64 7.43 12.40
N GLN A 264 19.24 6.96 11.30
CA GLN A 264 19.50 5.55 11.07
C GLN A 264 20.39 4.91 12.15
N LYS A 265 21.45 5.63 12.61
CA LYS A 265 22.32 5.15 13.68
C LYS A 265 21.57 5.02 15.01
N GLU A 266 20.72 6.01 15.32
CA GLU A 266 19.89 6.00 16.53
C GLU A 266 18.92 4.82 16.54
N LEU A 267 18.29 4.50 15.39
CA LEU A 267 17.44 3.31 15.23
C LEU A 267 18.22 2.00 15.37
N GLY A 268 19.47 1.93 14.86
CA GLY A 268 20.32 0.74 14.95
C GLY A 268 20.80 0.42 16.37
N HIS A 269 20.75 1.37 17.29
CA HIS A 269 21.03 1.15 18.72
C HIS A 269 19.78 0.74 19.54
N ALA A 270 18.59 0.88 18.96
CA ALA A 270 17.31 0.57 19.61
C ALA A 270 16.71 -0.79 19.20
N LEU A 271 17.31 -1.45 18.22
CA LEU A 271 16.98 -2.80 17.73
C LEU A 271 18.01 -3.83 18.22
#